data_59e1a2825c864111862c05737c89c154
#
_entry.id   59e1a2825c864111862c05737c89c154
#
_cell.length_a   1.000
_cell.length_b   1.000
_cell.length_c   1.000
_cell.angle_alpha   90.00
_cell.angle_beta   90.00
_cell.angle_gamma   90.00
#
_symmetry.space_group_name_H-M   'P 1'
#
loop_
_entity.id
_entity.type
_entity.pdbx_description
1 polymer ?
#
loop_
_entity_poly.entity_id
_entity_poly.type
_entity_poly.pdbx_seq_one_letter_code
_entity_poly.pdbx_strand_id
1 'polypeptide(L)'
;MTWLFDSHIHLSDPVYLPEINLILKQMEFLKIKACCVSTDVKNSLETMSLSKQSKLVLPFIGIHPEFANDDLEKITDLIELNQNSISGIGEIGLDPTYVKNKDDTKRQVQVFESLHSSAEKFHKPVSIHSRKSLDDVFEIMTSYNSKNALLHWFDGSKKQLQKA
;
A
#
# COMPACT_ATOMS: atom_id res chain seq x y z
N MET A 1 7.20 -22.32 -17.31
CA MET A 1 6.93 -20.86 -17.49
C MET A 1 7.16 -20.17 -16.16
N THR A 2 7.88 -19.06 -16.17
CA THR A 2 8.16 -18.26 -14.95
C THR A 2 6.99 -17.35 -14.66
N TRP A 3 6.62 -17.17 -13.38
CA TRP A 3 5.63 -16.21 -12.96
C TRP A 3 6.21 -14.79 -13.01
N LEU A 4 5.42 -13.84 -13.47
CA LEU A 4 5.68 -12.41 -13.37
C LEU A 4 4.98 -11.86 -12.13
N PHE A 5 5.52 -10.79 -11.57
CA PHE A 5 4.94 -10.11 -10.42
C PHE A 5 4.78 -8.63 -10.75
N ASP A 6 3.54 -8.15 -10.71
CA ASP A 6 3.26 -6.73 -10.64
C ASP A 6 3.39 -6.31 -9.17
N SER A 7 4.30 -5.41 -8.90
CA SER A 7 4.60 -4.99 -7.53
C SER A 7 3.64 -3.94 -6.98
N HIS A 8 2.78 -3.33 -7.83
CA HIS A 8 1.86 -2.28 -7.40
C HIS A 8 0.74 -2.04 -8.41
N ILE A 9 -0.50 -2.38 -8.04
CA ILE A 9 -1.70 -2.10 -8.83
C ILE A 9 -2.91 -1.87 -7.92
N HIS A 10 -3.81 -0.94 -8.31
CA HIS A 10 -5.08 -0.68 -7.64
C HIS A 10 -6.22 -1.50 -8.25
N LEU A 11 -6.14 -2.81 -8.19
CA LEU A 11 -7.09 -3.70 -8.87
C LEU A 11 -8.51 -3.64 -8.29
N SER A 12 -8.63 -3.20 -7.03
CA SER A 12 -9.90 -2.95 -6.33
C SER A 12 -10.53 -1.57 -6.63
N ASP A 13 -9.91 -0.76 -7.52
CA ASP A 13 -10.54 0.47 -7.99
C ASP A 13 -11.86 0.15 -8.70
N PRO A 14 -12.96 0.89 -8.41
CA PRO A 14 -14.26 0.69 -9.05
C PRO A 14 -14.25 0.65 -10.57
N VAL A 15 -13.28 1.29 -11.22
CA VAL A 15 -13.14 1.27 -12.69
C VAL A 15 -12.85 -0.13 -13.24
N TYR A 16 -12.20 -1.00 -12.47
CA TYR A 16 -11.84 -2.36 -12.89
C TYR A 16 -12.87 -3.42 -12.49
N LEU A 17 -13.70 -3.16 -11.48
CA LEU A 17 -14.63 -4.17 -10.93
C LEU A 17 -15.59 -4.76 -11.97
N PRO A 18 -16.13 -4.01 -12.95
CA PRO A 18 -17.00 -4.59 -13.98
C PRO A 18 -16.30 -5.67 -14.82
N GLU A 19 -15.00 -5.54 -15.04
CA GLU A 19 -14.18 -6.44 -15.88
C GLU A 19 -13.27 -7.36 -15.07
N ILE A 20 -13.41 -7.40 -13.75
CA ILE A 20 -12.47 -8.09 -12.85
C ILE A 20 -12.29 -9.57 -13.20
N ASN A 21 -13.36 -10.26 -13.55
CA ASN A 21 -13.30 -11.67 -13.94
C ASN A 21 -12.47 -11.91 -15.22
N LEU A 22 -12.55 -10.97 -16.17
CA LEU A 22 -11.73 -11.01 -17.38
C LEU A 22 -10.27 -10.74 -17.04
N ILE A 23 -10.01 -9.72 -16.22
CA ILE A 23 -8.65 -9.36 -15.77
C ILE A 23 -8.00 -10.54 -15.06
N LEU A 24 -8.68 -11.17 -14.09
CA LEU A 24 -8.15 -12.33 -13.36
C LEU A 24 -7.84 -13.52 -14.29
N LYS A 25 -8.67 -13.79 -15.29
CA LYS A 25 -8.40 -14.82 -16.31
C LYS A 25 -7.16 -14.49 -17.14
N GLN A 26 -6.98 -13.22 -17.54
CA GLN A 26 -5.80 -12.81 -18.28
C GLN A 26 -4.54 -12.87 -17.42
N MET A 27 -4.61 -12.51 -16.16
CA MET A 27 -3.50 -12.67 -15.21
C MET A 27 -3.07 -14.14 -15.10
N GLU A 28 -4.01 -15.06 -15.02
CA GLU A 28 -3.71 -16.50 -14.98
C GLU A 28 -3.06 -16.98 -16.29
N PHE A 29 -3.62 -16.60 -17.43
CA PHE A 29 -3.10 -16.96 -18.75
C PHE A 29 -1.67 -16.44 -18.94
N LEU A 30 -1.41 -15.19 -18.55
CA LEU A 30 -0.10 -14.54 -18.66
C LEU A 30 0.87 -14.91 -17.53
N LYS A 31 0.43 -15.68 -16.53
CA LYS A 31 1.21 -16.05 -15.34
C LYS A 31 1.66 -14.81 -14.54
N ILE A 32 0.74 -13.90 -14.26
CA ILE A 32 0.97 -12.69 -13.48
C ILE A 32 0.32 -12.84 -12.09
N LYS A 33 1.08 -12.54 -11.03
CA LYS A 33 0.57 -12.23 -9.70
C LYS A 33 0.73 -10.74 -9.44
N ALA A 34 -0.19 -10.14 -8.71
CA ALA A 34 -0.16 -8.70 -8.48
C ALA A 34 -0.30 -8.36 -6.99
N CYS A 35 0.57 -7.46 -6.51
CA CYS A 35 0.40 -6.78 -5.24
C CYS A 35 -0.71 -5.73 -5.41
N CYS A 36 -1.91 -6.09 -4.98
CA CYS A 36 -3.08 -5.22 -5.06
C CYS A 36 -3.09 -4.31 -3.84
N VAL A 37 -2.76 -3.04 -4.04
CA VAL A 37 -2.67 -2.03 -2.97
C VAL A 37 -3.98 -1.27 -2.83
N SER A 38 -4.31 -0.91 -1.59
CA SER A 38 -5.55 -0.22 -1.24
C SER A 38 -5.29 1.22 -0.84
N THR A 39 -6.30 2.07 -1.02
CA THR A 39 -6.20 3.51 -0.75
C THR A 39 -6.93 3.95 0.51
N ASP A 40 -7.94 3.20 0.95
CA ASP A 40 -8.80 3.50 2.10
C ASP A 40 -9.37 2.21 2.71
N VAL A 41 -10.14 2.33 3.80
CA VAL A 41 -10.76 1.19 4.48
C VAL A 41 -11.71 0.41 3.58
N LYS A 42 -12.53 1.11 2.77
CA LYS A 42 -13.49 0.46 1.87
C LYS A 42 -12.75 -0.31 0.77
N ASN A 43 -11.75 0.30 0.17
CA ASN A 43 -10.92 -0.28 -0.87
C ASN A 43 -10.10 -1.48 -0.32
N SER A 44 -9.66 -1.41 0.95
CA SER A 44 -8.99 -2.50 1.64
C SER A 44 -9.90 -3.73 1.80
N LEU A 45 -11.17 -3.54 2.15
CA LEU A 45 -12.15 -4.63 2.22
C LEU A 45 -12.40 -5.26 0.85
N GLU A 46 -12.45 -4.45 -0.22
CA GLU A 46 -12.60 -4.95 -1.59
C GLU A 46 -11.37 -5.75 -2.04
N THR A 47 -10.16 -5.25 -1.76
CA THR A 47 -8.90 -5.96 -2.02
C THR A 47 -8.87 -7.32 -1.33
N MET A 48 -9.30 -7.37 -0.06
CA MET A 48 -9.43 -8.63 0.68
C MET A 48 -10.47 -9.58 0.05
N SER A 49 -11.59 -9.04 -0.46
CA SER A 49 -12.59 -9.81 -1.18
C SER A 49 -12.02 -10.41 -2.47
N LEU A 50 -11.30 -9.63 -3.27
CA LEU A 50 -10.64 -10.10 -4.49
C LEU A 50 -9.59 -11.19 -4.22
N SER A 51 -8.82 -11.07 -3.16
CA SER A 51 -7.81 -12.07 -2.78
C SER A 51 -8.42 -13.43 -2.39
N LYS A 52 -9.66 -13.45 -1.90
CA LYS A 52 -10.42 -14.68 -1.65
C LYS A 52 -10.92 -15.32 -2.95
N GLN A 53 -11.15 -14.52 -4.00
CA GLN A 53 -11.59 -15.02 -5.30
C GLN A 53 -10.43 -15.57 -6.13
N SER A 54 -9.22 -14.99 -5.98
CA SER A 54 -8.05 -15.41 -6.74
C SER A 54 -6.76 -15.29 -5.95
N LYS A 55 -5.97 -16.37 -5.93
CA LYS A 55 -4.62 -16.40 -5.34
C LYS A 55 -3.57 -15.64 -6.17
N LEU A 56 -3.96 -15.05 -7.28
CA LEU A 56 -3.12 -14.16 -8.08
C LEU A 56 -3.09 -12.75 -7.49
N VAL A 57 -4.09 -12.40 -6.68
CA VAL A 57 -4.21 -11.14 -5.97
C VAL A 57 -3.52 -11.27 -4.62
N LEU A 58 -2.43 -10.55 -4.44
CA LEU A 58 -1.68 -10.44 -3.19
C LEU A 58 -2.16 -9.17 -2.46
N PRO A 59 -2.99 -9.28 -1.41
CA PRO A 59 -3.63 -8.12 -0.82
C PRO A 59 -2.65 -7.29 0.03
N PHE A 60 -2.54 -6.01 -0.31
CA PHE A 60 -1.91 -4.97 0.49
C PHE A 60 -2.99 -4.00 0.95
N ILE A 61 -3.17 -3.84 2.25
CA ILE A 61 -4.20 -2.97 2.81
C ILE A 61 -3.59 -1.79 3.56
N GLY A 62 -4.21 -0.61 3.42
CA GLY A 62 -3.64 0.62 3.98
C GLY A 62 -4.53 1.84 3.72
N ILE A 63 -4.01 3.01 4.10
CA ILE A 63 -4.61 4.32 3.86
C ILE A 63 -3.59 5.18 3.12
N HIS A 64 -3.91 5.49 1.85
CA HIS A 64 -3.15 6.43 1.02
C HIS A 64 -3.23 7.85 1.58
N PRO A 65 -2.20 8.70 1.42
CA PRO A 65 -2.17 10.07 1.92
C PRO A 65 -3.39 10.93 1.53
N GLU A 66 -3.99 10.69 0.36
CA GLU A 66 -5.22 11.35 -0.08
C GLU A 66 -6.40 11.13 0.88
N PHE A 67 -6.45 9.94 1.48
CA PHE A 67 -7.50 9.50 2.39
C PHE A 67 -7.04 9.47 3.85
N ALA A 68 -6.04 10.28 4.23
CA ALA A 68 -5.47 10.28 5.58
C ALA A 68 -6.48 10.51 6.70
N ASN A 69 -7.63 11.13 6.40
CA ASN A 69 -8.73 11.34 7.35
C ASN A 69 -9.68 10.14 7.51
N ASP A 70 -9.45 9.04 6.79
CA ASP A 70 -10.20 7.81 6.98
C ASP A 70 -9.95 7.17 8.36
N ASP A 71 -10.71 6.16 8.69
CA ASP A 71 -10.75 5.50 10.00
C ASP A 71 -9.49 4.65 10.25
N LEU A 72 -8.51 5.28 10.93
CA LEU A 72 -7.23 4.64 11.26
C LEU A 72 -7.39 3.47 12.24
N GLU A 73 -8.33 3.53 13.18
CA GLU A 73 -8.60 2.45 14.12
C GLU A 73 -9.13 1.23 13.35
N LYS A 74 -10.10 1.45 12.50
CA LYS A 74 -10.70 0.37 11.69
C LYS A 74 -9.70 -0.30 10.75
N ILE A 75 -8.79 0.44 10.11
CA ILE A 75 -7.77 -0.20 9.25
C ILE A 75 -6.74 -0.97 10.07
N THR A 76 -6.33 -0.48 11.24
CA THR A 76 -5.41 -1.19 12.12
C THR A 76 -6.02 -2.48 12.66
N ASP A 77 -7.29 -2.46 13.05
CA ASP A 77 -8.04 -3.66 13.43
C ASP A 77 -8.15 -4.66 12.28
N LEU A 78 -8.43 -4.16 11.07
CA LEU A 78 -8.52 -5.00 9.87
C LEU A 78 -7.17 -5.69 9.58
N ILE A 79 -6.05 -4.99 9.73
CA ILE A 79 -4.70 -5.53 9.59
C ILE A 79 -4.45 -6.61 10.65
N GLU A 80 -4.73 -6.33 11.91
CA GLU A 80 -4.49 -7.26 13.02
C GLU A 80 -5.31 -8.55 12.87
N LEU A 81 -6.61 -8.43 12.56
CA LEU A 81 -7.51 -9.56 12.34
C LEU A 81 -7.11 -10.42 11.13
N ASN A 82 -6.50 -9.82 10.11
CA ASN A 82 -6.17 -10.49 8.86
C ASN A 82 -4.65 -10.63 8.63
N GLN A 83 -3.83 -10.47 9.64
CA GLN A 83 -2.37 -10.51 9.54
C GLN A 83 -1.82 -11.73 8.78
N ASN A 84 -2.48 -12.88 8.89
CA ASN A 84 -2.07 -14.12 8.20
C ASN A 84 -2.56 -14.20 6.74
N SER A 85 -3.49 -13.35 6.35
CA SER A 85 -4.13 -13.35 5.02
C SER A 85 -3.65 -12.23 4.12
N ILE A 86 -3.18 -11.12 4.70
CA ILE A 86 -2.60 -10.01 3.93
C ILE A 86 -1.16 -10.31 3.52
N SER A 87 -0.80 -9.88 2.32
CA SER A 87 0.55 -10.01 1.76
C SER A 87 1.47 -8.86 2.17
N GLY A 88 0.91 -7.69 2.47
CA GLY A 88 1.64 -6.50 2.88
C GLY A 88 0.73 -5.38 3.38
N ILE A 89 1.33 -4.25 3.72
CA ILE A 89 0.64 -3.02 4.10
C ILE A 89 0.93 -1.94 3.06
N GLY A 90 -0.13 -1.33 2.55
CA GLY A 90 -0.04 -0.32 1.51
C GLY A 90 -1.37 -0.16 0.73
N GLU A 91 -1.48 0.96 0.07
CA GLU A 91 -0.51 2.03 -0.09
C GLU A 91 -0.54 2.95 1.12
N ILE A 92 0.63 3.30 1.66
CA ILE A 92 0.81 4.22 2.79
C ILE A 92 1.89 5.23 2.43
N GLY A 93 1.97 6.36 3.14
CA GLY A 93 3.05 7.32 2.89
C GLY A 93 2.65 8.78 3.05
N LEU A 94 3.35 9.66 2.33
CA LEU A 94 3.17 11.10 2.40
C LEU A 94 2.99 11.71 1.00
N ASP A 95 2.07 12.67 0.90
CA ASP A 95 1.87 13.48 -0.31
C ASP A 95 1.40 14.90 0.06
N PRO A 96 2.29 15.90 0.04
CA PRO A 96 1.93 17.27 0.37
C PRO A 96 0.94 17.90 -0.63
N THR A 97 0.69 17.28 -1.78
CA THR A 97 -0.28 17.83 -2.75
C THR A 97 -1.74 17.66 -2.29
N TYR A 98 -1.99 16.76 -1.34
CA TYR A 98 -3.30 16.59 -0.70
C TYR A 98 -3.44 17.35 0.62
N VAL A 99 -2.39 18.06 1.04
CA VAL A 99 -2.36 18.86 2.29
C VAL A 99 -2.90 20.27 2.04
N LYS A 100 -3.88 20.69 2.84
CA LYS A 100 -4.46 22.05 2.81
C LYS A 100 -3.98 22.91 3.97
N ASN A 101 -3.58 22.29 5.07
CA ASN A 101 -3.14 22.95 6.30
C ASN A 101 -2.19 22.05 7.10
N LYS A 102 -1.62 22.58 8.19
CA LYS A 102 -0.66 21.86 9.05
C LYS A 102 -1.24 20.62 9.74
N ASP A 103 -2.52 20.58 9.99
CA ASP A 103 -3.14 19.43 10.66
C ASP A 103 -3.31 18.27 9.69
N ASP A 104 -3.55 18.54 8.41
CA ASP A 104 -3.52 17.50 7.37
C ASP A 104 -2.12 16.85 7.25
N THR A 105 -1.05 17.65 7.33
CA THR A 105 0.33 17.12 7.34
C THR A 105 0.56 16.21 8.53
N LYS A 106 0.20 16.65 9.74
CA LYS A 106 0.32 15.83 10.95
C LYS A 106 -0.48 14.54 10.84
N ARG A 107 -1.67 14.63 10.24
CA ARG A 107 -2.53 13.46 10.07
C ARG A 107 -1.91 12.45 9.10
N GLN A 108 -1.36 12.88 7.96
CA GLN A 108 -0.63 11.99 7.06
C GLN A 108 0.53 11.30 7.77
N VAL A 109 1.34 12.04 8.52
CA VAL A 109 2.45 11.48 9.31
C VAL A 109 1.95 10.45 10.31
N GLN A 110 0.92 10.79 11.11
CA GLN A 110 0.32 9.87 12.08
C GLN A 110 -0.15 8.56 11.45
N VAL A 111 -0.84 8.64 10.31
CA VAL A 111 -1.33 7.46 9.59
C VAL A 111 -0.16 6.63 9.07
N PHE A 112 0.82 7.28 8.44
CA PHE A 112 2.00 6.61 7.91
C PHE A 112 2.77 5.87 9.01
N GLU A 113 3.08 6.53 10.13
CA GLU A 113 3.79 5.94 11.26
C GLU A 113 3.01 4.77 11.88
N SER A 114 1.70 4.92 12.08
CA SER A 114 0.87 3.87 12.66
C SER A 114 0.83 2.61 11.78
N LEU A 115 0.65 2.78 10.46
CA LEU A 115 0.57 1.65 9.54
C LEU A 115 1.95 1.03 9.29
N HIS A 116 3.01 1.83 9.30
CA HIS A 116 4.38 1.34 9.24
C HIS A 116 4.75 0.51 10.50
N SER A 117 4.35 0.98 11.69
CA SER A 117 4.49 0.25 12.94
C SER A 117 3.74 -1.10 12.91
N SER A 118 2.55 -1.13 12.31
CA SER A 118 1.81 -2.38 12.10
C SER A 118 2.55 -3.33 11.16
N ALA A 119 3.20 -2.80 10.12
CA ALA A 119 4.02 -3.60 9.21
C ALA A 119 5.21 -4.23 9.93
N GLU A 120 5.89 -3.48 10.79
CA GLU A 120 6.98 -4.00 11.62
C GLU A 120 6.49 -5.07 12.60
N LYS A 121 5.39 -4.78 13.34
CA LYS A 121 4.76 -5.71 14.31
C LYS A 121 4.44 -7.07 13.67
N PHE A 122 3.91 -7.07 12.44
CA PHE A 122 3.47 -8.29 11.75
C PHE A 122 4.45 -8.80 10.69
N HIS A 123 5.64 -8.22 10.61
CA HIS A 123 6.68 -8.57 9.64
C HIS A 123 6.20 -8.55 8.19
N LYS A 124 5.44 -7.50 7.82
CA LYS A 124 4.88 -7.32 6.48
C LYS A 124 5.72 -6.36 5.63
N PRO A 125 5.86 -6.63 4.32
CA PRO A 125 6.39 -5.64 3.41
C PRO A 125 5.45 -4.45 3.29
N VAL A 126 6.01 -3.29 2.93
CA VAL A 126 5.24 -2.06 2.75
C VAL A 126 5.34 -1.54 1.32
N SER A 127 4.22 -1.02 0.79
CA SER A 127 4.19 -0.25 -0.46
C SER A 127 3.96 1.22 -0.13
N ILE A 128 4.92 2.06 -0.50
CA ILE A 128 5.04 3.45 -0.02
C ILE A 128 4.84 4.44 -1.16
N HIS A 129 3.90 5.35 -0.95
CA HIS A 129 3.70 6.57 -1.71
C HIS A 129 4.61 7.68 -1.20
N SER A 130 5.33 8.38 -2.10
CA SER A 130 6.34 9.37 -1.67
C SER A 130 6.41 10.59 -2.60
N ARG A 131 5.28 11.01 -3.18
CA ARG A 131 5.25 12.15 -4.10
C ARG A 131 5.65 13.45 -3.39
N LYS A 132 6.73 14.10 -3.87
CA LYS A 132 7.30 15.33 -3.30
C LYS A 132 7.62 15.27 -1.79
N SER A 133 7.84 14.08 -1.24
CA SER A 133 8.00 13.83 0.19
C SER A 133 9.09 12.79 0.51
N LEU A 134 9.96 12.46 -0.45
CA LEU A 134 10.96 11.40 -0.29
C LEU A 134 11.86 11.59 0.94
N ASP A 135 12.33 12.81 1.22
CA ASP A 135 13.22 13.05 2.35
C ASP A 135 12.48 12.86 3.69
N ASP A 136 11.23 13.31 3.78
CA ASP A 136 10.39 13.12 4.98
C ASP A 136 10.05 11.63 5.17
N VAL A 137 9.74 10.92 4.08
CA VAL A 137 9.51 9.46 4.11
C VAL A 137 10.76 8.73 4.60
N PHE A 138 11.95 9.06 4.10
CA PHE A 138 13.20 8.47 4.56
C PHE A 138 13.49 8.78 6.03
N GLU A 139 13.22 9.99 6.49
CA GLU A 139 13.40 10.37 7.90
C GLU A 139 12.54 9.50 8.80
N ILE A 140 11.26 9.35 8.49
CA ILE A 140 10.35 8.49 9.26
C ILE A 140 10.81 7.03 9.21
N MET A 141 11.14 6.52 8.02
CA MET A 141 11.57 5.13 7.86
C MET A 141 12.83 4.78 8.66
N THR A 142 13.71 5.74 8.96
CA THR A 142 14.90 5.48 9.80
C THR A 142 14.55 5.02 11.22
N SER A 143 13.35 5.31 11.69
CA SER A 143 12.85 4.89 13.01
C SER A 143 12.34 3.44 13.03
N TYR A 144 12.27 2.78 11.88
CA TYR A 144 11.73 1.42 11.71
C TYR A 144 12.78 0.48 11.12
N ASN A 145 12.67 -0.80 11.44
CA ASN A 145 13.55 -1.86 10.90
C ASN A 145 12.90 -2.58 9.71
N SER A 146 12.30 -1.82 8.79
CA SER A 146 11.63 -2.37 7.61
C SER A 146 12.63 -2.71 6.53
N LYS A 147 12.86 -4.01 6.32
CA LYS A 147 13.78 -4.52 5.29
C LYS A 147 13.15 -4.68 3.91
N ASN A 148 11.81 -4.64 3.82
CA ASN A 148 11.05 -4.94 2.61
C ASN A 148 10.08 -3.81 2.32
N ALA A 149 10.60 -2.70 1.78
CA ALA A 149 9.82 -1.55 1.35
C ALA A 149 9.91 -1.36 -0.16
N LEU A 150 8.79 -1.12 -0.81
CA LEU A 150 8.70 -0.65 -2.18
C LEU A 150 8.39 0.84 -2.16
N LEU A 151 9.29 1.66 -2.66
CA LEU A 151 9.00 3.05 -2.99
C LEU A 151 8.38 3.06 -4.38
N HIS A 152 7.06 3.11 -4.42
CA HIS A 152 6.28 3.13 -5.65
C HIS A 152 6.55 4.44 -6.40
N TRP A 153 6.70 4.32 -7.73
CA TRP A 153 6.91 5.45 -8.63
C TRP A 153 8.02 6.41 -8.16
N PHE A 154 9.18 5.85 -7.82
CA PHE A 154 10.32 6.60 -7.32
C PHE A 154 10.78 7.66 -8.33
N ASP A 155 10.69 8.93 -7.96
CA ASP A 155 11.11 10.09 -8.76
C ASP A 155 12.32 10.85 -8.15
N GLY A 156 13.03 10.20 -7.25
CA GLY A 156 14.14 10.78 -6.49
C GLY A 156 15.42 10.96 -7.29
N SER A 157 16.29 11.81 -6.76
CA SER A 157 17.64 12.01 -7.27
C SER A 157 18.52 10.77 -7.07
N LYS A 158 19.66 10.72 -7.78
CA LYS A 158 20.68 9.67 -7.57
C LYS A 158 21.16 9.57 -6.12
N LYS A 159 21.24 10.71 -5.41
CA LYS A 159 21.62 10.76 -3.98
C LYS A 159 20.53 10.12 -3.10
N GLN A 160 19.26 10.35 -3.41
CA GLN A 160 18.14 9.74 -2.70
C GLN A 160 18.03 8.22 -2.99
N LEU A 161 18.30 7.79 -4.23
CA LEU A 161 18.37 6.38 -4.58
C LEU A 161 19.44 5.61 -3.78
N GLN A 162 20.53 6.27 -3.38
CA GLN A 162 21.58 5.65 -2.56
C GLN A 162 21.20 5.52 -1.09
N LYS A 163 20.12 6.20 -0.65
CA LYS A 163 19.57 6.09 0.71
C LYS A 163 18.46 5.04 0.79
N ALA A 164 17.75 4.77 -0.33
CA ALA A 164 16.71 3.75 -0.43
C ALA A 164 17.31 2.33 -0.46
#